data_6d37a4b4dd21922c9bb39b673d8d6a7f
#
_entry.id   6d37a4b4dd21922c9bb39b673d8d6a7f
#
_cell.length_a   1.000
_cell.length_b   1.000
_cell.length_c   1.000
_cell.angle_alpha   90.00
_cell.angle_beta   90.00
_cell.angle_gamma   90.00
#
_symmetry.space_group_name_H-M   'P 1'
#
loop_
_entity.id
_entity.type
_entity.pdbx_description
1 polymer ?
#
loop_
_entity_poly.entity_id
_entity_poly.type
_entity_poly.pdbx_seq_one_letter_code
_entity_poly.pdbx_strand_id
1 'polypeptide(L)'
;ETLNYMLKYLIEGNSDVEVEQALSLGSSSIVLDAIKGGDIDMYIDYTGTIYGSILGLEPNSDVDEVYKTVKEEFQSQFHLTVLDALGFNNTYTLAIDKDLAKKYNIETISDLCKVSKQLTFSPTLTFMERKDCWLGLQKSYPIQIKNIIPIDGSPRYTALTSHECDVIDAYSTDGLLKKFDLKVLKDDRSFFLPYHAIPIINERIEKEFPEIIPIVNQLQKYLNEDVMVDLNYRVDELKENMARDIEAGREYWESRRAEKTVGQRIPV
;
A
#
# COMPACT_ATOMS: atom_id res chain seq x y z
N GLU A 1 -10.05 -2.07 2.20
CA GLU A 1 -11.44 -1.59 1.99
C GLU A 1 -11.47 -0.32 1.14
N THR A 2 -10.71 0.74 1.48
CA THR A 2 -10.67 2.02 0.74
C THR A 2 -10.55 1.84 -0.78
N LEU A 3 -9.55 1.07 -1.23
CA LEU A 3 -9.32 0.81 -2.66
C LEU A 3 -10.48 0.08 -3.33
N ASN A 4 -11.17 -0.82 -2.63
CA ASN A 4 -12.33 -1.52 -3.17
C ASN A 4 -13.51 -0.56 -3.44
N TYR A 5 -13.76 0.38 -2.52
CA TYR A 5 -14.75 1.44 -2.75
C TYR A 5 -14.37 2.35 -3.91
N MET A 6 -13.09 2.72 -4.02
CA MET A 6 -12.61 3.54 -5.14
C MET A 6 -12.79 2.83 -6.48
N LEU A 7 -12.45 1.53 -6.57
CA LEU A 7 -12.69 0.72 -7.76
C LEU A 7 -14.18 0.66 -8.11
N LYS A 8 -15.04 0.35 -7.14
CA LYS A 8 -16.48 0.29 -7.34
C LYS A 8 -17.01 1.56 -7.99
N TYR A 9 -16.77 2.71 -7.36
CA TYR A 9 -17.32 3.98 -7.86
C TYR A 9 -16.67 4.45 -9.16
N LEU A 10 -15.40 4.11 -9.38
CA LEU A 10 -14.74 4.41 -10.64
C LEU A 10 -15.35 3.61 -11.80
N ILE A 11 -15.58 2.32 -11.60
CA ILE A 11 -16.19 1.43 -12.61
C ILE A 11 -17.63 1.84 -12.87
N GLU A 12 -18.47 1.91 -11.83
CA GLU A 12 -19.89 2.28 -11.96
C GLU A 12 -20.11 3.70 -12.49
N GLY A 13 -19.19 4.64 -12.20
CA GLY A 13 -19.26 6.01 -12.69
C GLY A 13 -18.83 6.18 -14.16
N ASN A 14 -18.17 5.18 -14.76
CA ASN A 14 -17.62 5.26 -16.13
C ASN A 14 -18.07 4.12 -17.04
N SER A 15 -18.92 3.20 -16.56
CA SER A 15 -19.53 2.11 -17.33
C SER A 15 -20.93 1.81 -16.83
N ASP A 16 -21.64 0.92 -17.51
CA ASP A 16 -22.94 0.39 -17.09
C ASP A 16 -22.82 -0.88 -16.22
N VAL A 17 -21.59 -1.21 -15.75
CA VAL A 17 -21.30 -2.39 -14.95
C VAL A 17 -21.58 -2.08 -13.48
N GLU A 18 -22.39 -2.90 -12.82
CA GLU A 18 -22.57 -2.88 -11.37
C GLU A 18 -21.47 -3.69 -10.69
N VAL A 19 -20.93 -3.16 -9.58
CA VAL A 19 -19.87 -3.80 -8.81
C VAL A 19 -20.39 -4.25 -7.45
N GLU A 20 -20.40 -5.55 -7.22
CA GLU A 20 -20.66 -6.13 -5.90
C GLU A 20 -19.35 -6.25 -5.12
N GLN A 21 -19.34 -5.83 -3.86
CA GLN A 21 -18.15 -5.85 -3.02
C GLN A 21 -18.10 -7.09 -2.14
N ALA A 22 -17.04 -7.88 -2.27
CA ALA A 22 -16.70 -8.96 -1.36
C ALA A 22 -15.58 -8.48 -0.41
N LEU A 23 -15.97 -7.98 0.78
CA LEU A 23 -15.03 -7.43 1.76
C LEU A 23 -14.59 -8.51 2.78
N SER A 24 -13.37 -8.32 3.33
CA SER A 24 -12.85 -9.11 4.46
C SER A 24 -12.74 -10.61 4.18
N LEU A 25 -12.38 -11.01 2.97
CA LEU A 25 -12.24 -12.44 2.59
C LEU A 25 -11.09 -13.15 3.33
N GLY A 26 -10.07 -12.42 3.79
CA GLY A 26 -8.95 -12.99 4.54
C GLY A 26 -7.58 -12.71 3.94
N SER A 27 -6.68 -13.69 4.00
CA SER A 27 -5.30 -13.55 3.48
C SER A 27 -5.24 -13.53 1.95
N SER A 28 -4.13 -13.02 1.38
CA SER A 28 -3.89 -13.02 -0.08
C SER A 28 -4.06 -14.42 -0.71
N SER A 29 -3.71 -15.49 0.00
CA SER A 29 -3.91 -16.87 -0.50
C SER A 29 -5.40 -17.22 -0.64
N ILE A 30 -6.23 -16.82 0.32
CA ILE A 30 -7.68 -17.06 0.29
C ILE A 30 -8.32 -16.26 -0.85
N VAL A 31 -7.91 -15.00 -1.01
CA VAL A 31 -8.41 -14.14 -2.09
C VAL A 31 -7.99 -14.67 -3.46
N LEU A 32 -6.76 -15.16 -3.58
CA LEU A 32 -6.29 -15.82 -4.82
C LEU A 32 -7.13 -17.07 -5.14
N ASP A 33 -7.46 -17.89 -4.15
CA ASP A 33 -8.32 -19.06 -4.39
C ASP A 33 -9.74 -18.64 -4.79
N ALA A 34 -10.28 -17.58 -4.20
CA ALA A 34 -11.61 -17.05 -4.56
C ALA A 34 -11.66 -16.56 -6.03
N ILE A 35 -10.66 -15.82 -6.52
CA ILE A 35 -10.65 -15.37 -7.92
C ILE A 35 -10.42 -16.53 -8.89
N LYS A 36 -9.61 -17.51 -8.54
CA LYS A 36 -9.41 -18.73 -9.35
C LYS A 36 -10.69 -19.59 -9.40
N GLY A 37 -11.44 -19.61 -8.30
CA GLY A 37 -12.73 -20.30 -8.20
C GLY A 37 -13.86 -19.59 -8.93
N GLY A 38 -13.69 -18.30 -9.27
CA GLY A 38 -14.70 -17.46 -9.88
C GLY A 38 -15.71 -16.90 -8.88
N ASP A 39 -15.39 -16.93 -7.57
CA ASP A 39 -16.20 -16.32 -6.52
C ASP A 39 -16.08 -14.78 -6.52
N ILE A 40 -14.96 -14.27 -7.03
CA ILE A 40 -14.73 -12.85 -7.30
C ILE A 40 -14.08 -12.68 -8.68
N ASP A 41 -14.22 -11.50 -9.27
CA ASP A 41 -13.70 -11.18 -10.61
C ASP A 41 -12.47 -10.28 -10.60
N MET A 42 -12.26 -9.54 -9.53
CA MET A 42 -11.16 -8.58 -9.38
C MET A 42 -10.78 -8.44 -7.91
N TYR A 43 -9.50 -8.25 -7.66
CA TYR A 43 -9.00 -7.82 -6.35
C TYR A 43 -7.71 -7.00 -6.50
N ILE A 44 -7.28 -6.36 -5.42
CA ILE A 44 -6.00 -5.66 -5.34
C ILE A 44 -5.08 -6.40 -4.39
N ASP A 45 -3.85 -6.65 -4.83
CA ASP A 45 -2.78 -7.17 -3.99
C ASP A 45 -1.50 -6.36 -4.21
N TYR A 46 -0.43 -6.75 -3.56
CA TYR A 46 0.86 -6.05 -3.61
C TYR A 46 1.92 -6.92 -4.26
N THR A 47 2.74 -6.30 -5.11
CA THR A 47 3.78 -7.01 -5.88
C THR A 47 4.71 -7.83 -5.00
N GLY A 48 5.19 -7.27 -3.88
CA GLY A 48 6.07 -7.99 -2.94
C GLY A 48 5.41 -9.16 -2.22
N THR A 49 4.11 -9.03 -1.87
CA THR A 49 3.32 -10.12 -1.28
C THR A 49 3.21 -11.28 -2.24
N ILE A 50 2.85 -10.99 -3.48
CA ILE A 50 2.72 -12.02 -4.52
C ILE A 50 4.07 -12.67 -4.78
N TYR A 51 5.11 -11.88 -5.03
CA TYR A 51 6.44 -12.35 -5.36
C TYR A 51 7.01 -13.27 -4.27
N GLY A 52 6.97 -12.83 -3.01
CA GLY A 52 7.55 -13.58 -1.90
C GLY A 52 6.64 -14.63 -1.31
N SER A 53 5.34 -14.33 -1.09
CA SER A 53 4.45 -15.22 -0.33
C SER A 53 3.65 -16.18 -1.22
N ILE A 54 3.26 -15.74 -2.43
CA ILE A 54 2.48 -16.59 -3.35
C ILE A 54 3.41 -17.41 -4.25
N LEU A 55 4.37 -16.75 -4.90
CA LEU A 55 5.30 -17.40 -5.82
C LEU A 55 6.51 -18.04 -5.12
N GLY A 56 6.74 -17.72 -3.85
CA GLY A 56 7.84 -18.31 -3.05
C GLY A 56 9.24 -17.92 -3.53
N LEU A 57 9.37 -16.80 -4.22
CA LEU A 57 10.65 -16.34 -4.77
C LEU A 57 11.49 -15.61 -3.70
N GLU A 58 12.81 -15.63 -3.87
CA GLU A 58 13.71 -14.89 -2.97
C GLU A 58 13.54 -13.38 -3.13
N PRO A 59 13.70 -12.59 -2.06
CA PRO A 59 13.51 -11.15 -2.07
C PRO A 59 14.30 -10.44 -3.18
N ASN A 60 13.63 -9.57 -3.93
CA ASN A 60 14.21 -8.76 -5.00
C ASN A 60 13.71 -7.32 -4.88
N SER A 61 14.62 -6.34 -4.86
CA SER A 61 14.28 -4.91 -4.76
C SER A 61 14.15 -4.20 -6.12
N ASP A 62 14.38 -4.91 -7.23
CA ASP A 62 14.17 -4.37 -8.58
C ASP A 62 12.66 -4.33 -8.87
N VAL A 63 12.10 -3.12 -8.90
CA VAL A 63 10.67 -2.86 -9.08
C VAL A 63 10.15 -3.42 -10.38
N ASP A 64 10.88 -3.19 -11.48
CA ASP A 64 10.46 -3.58 -12.82
C ASP A 64 10.51 -5.10 -13.00
N GLU A 65 11.56 -5.74 -12.48
CA GLU A 65 11.71 -7.19 -12.51
C GLU A 65 10.63 -7.88 -11.67
N VAL A 66 10.37 -7.41 -10.44
CA VAL A 66 9.33 -7.96 -9.57
C VAL A 66 7.96 -7.83 -10.22
N TYR A 67 7.61 -6.65 -10.74
CA TYR A 67 6.31 -6.44 -11.41
C TYR A 67 6.17 -7.33 -12.65
N LYS A 68 7.20 -7.40 -13.51
CA LYS A 68 7.21 -8.23 -14.70
C LYS A 68 7.02 -9.72 -14.34
N THR A 69 7.78 -10.22 -13.38
CA THR A 69 7.70 -11.61 -12.93
C THR A 69 6.30 -11.94 -12.40
N VAL A 70 5.73 -11.07 -11.55
CA VAL A 70 4.37 -11.25 -11.02
C VAL A 70 3.37 -11.32 -12.17
N LYS A 71 3.46 -10.44 -13.14
CA LYS A 71 2.55 -10.39 -14.29
C LYS A 71 2.64 -11.66 -15.15
N GLU A 72 3.85 -12.10 -15.48
CA GLU A 72 4.10 -13.28 -16.30
C GLU A 72 3.65 -14.57 -15.58
N GLU A 73 3.97 -14.71 -14.29
CA GLU A 73 3.65 -15.90 -13.50
C GLU A 73 2.15 -16.01 -13.22
N PHE A 74 1.45 -14.89 -12.94
CA PHE A 74 0.01 -14.91 -12.73
C PHE A 74 -0.74 -15.28 -14.00
N GLN A 75 -0.31 -14.78 -15.15
CA GLN A 75 -0.88 -15.18 -16.42
C GLN A 75 -0.62 -16.65 -16.73
N SER A 76 0.62 -17.14 -16.54
CA SER A 76 1.01 -18.51 -16.93
C SER A 76 0.46 -19.58 -16.00
N GLN A 77 0.48 -19.33 -14.67
CA GLN A 77 0.08 -20.34 -13.67
C GLN A 77 -1.42 -20.30 -13.34
N PHE A 78 -2.03 -19.11 -13.33
CA PHE A 78 -3.38 -18.94 -12.80
C PHE A 78 -4.39 -18.42 -13.83
N HIS A 79 -3.95 -18.05 -15.04
CA HIS A 79 -4.78 -17.41 -16.06
C HIS A 79 -5.45 -16.13 -15.56
N LEU A 80 -4.70 -15.35 -14.77
CA LEU A 80 -5.11 -14.07 -14.22
C LEU A 80 -4.31 -12.94 -14.86
N THR A 81 -4.96 -11.82 -15.15
CA THR A 81 -4.33 -10.64 -15.73
C THR A 81 -4.00 -9.62 -14.64
N VAL A 82 -2.74 -9.24 -14.56
CA VAL A 82 -2.25 -8.15 -13.70
C VAL A 82 -2.29 -6.85 -14.48
N LEU A 83 -3.05 -5.87 -13.96
CA LEU A 83 -3.19 -4.53 -14.53
C LEU A 83 -2.05 -3.60 -14.08
N ASP A 84 -2.06 -2.36 -14.56
CA ASP A 84 -1.04 -1.36 -14.21
C ASP A 84 -1.04 -1.07 -12.70
N ALA A 85 0.14 -0.83 -12.14
CA ALA A 85 0.30 -0.50 -10.74
C ALA A 85 -0.41 0.83 -10.39
N LEU A 86 -0.98 0.91 -9.18
CA LEU A 86 -1.86 2.02 -8.76
C LEU A 86 -1.12 3.30 -8.33
N GLY A 87 0.16 3.45 -8.65
CA GLY A 87 0.90 4.69 -8.45
C GLY A 87 1.44 4.91 -7.04
N PHE A 88 1.30 3.96 -6.12
CA PHE A 88 1.89 4.01 -4.78
C PHE A 88 2.54 2.70 -4.38
N ASN A 89 3.48 2.80 -3.43
CA ASN A 89 4.22 1.68 -2.87
C ASN A 89 3.97 1.62 -1.36
N ASN A 90 3.34 0.55 -0.87
CA ASN A 90 3.06 0.35 0.55
C ASN A 90 4.15 -0.53 1.20
N THR A 91 5.38 -0.05 1.17
CA THR A 91 6.54 -0.79 1.67
C THR A 91 6.75 -0.61 3.17
N TYR A 92 7.55 -1.50 3.75
CA TYR A 92 8.09 -1.27 5.09
C TYR A 92 9.05 -0.08 5.10
N THR A 93 9.10 0.61 6.23
CA THR A 93 10.02 1.70 6.50
C THR A 93 10.34 1.80 7.98
N LEU A 94 11.25 2.70 8.34
CA LEU A 94 11.48 3.11 9.72
C LEU A 94 10.99 4.55 9.91
N ALA A 95 10.34 4.79 11.04
CA ALA A 95 9.87 6.12 11.43
C ALA A 95 10.47 6.55 12.76
N ILE A 96 10.74 7.85 12.88
CA ILE A 96 11.29 8.51 14.06
C ILE A 96 10.55 9.82 14.33
N ASP A 97 10.72 10.35 15.52
CA ASP A 97 10.26 11.69 15.84
C ASP A 97 11.05 12.75 15.08
N LYS A 98 10.38 13.85 14.65
CA LYS A 98 11.02 14.94 13.90
C LYS A 98 12.08 15.70 14.69
N ASP A 99 11.97 15.77 16.01
CA ASP A 99 12.97 16.45 16.84
C ASP A 99 14.23 15.60 16.94
N LEU A 100 14.10 14.27 17.01
CA LEU A 100 15.24 13.35 16.90
C LEU A 100 15.91 13.49 15.53
N ALA A 101 15.11 13.53 14.45
CA ALA A 101 15.62 13.71 13.09
C ALA A 101 16.42 15.01 12.96
N LYS A 102 15.91 16.13 13.46
CA LYS A 102 16.60 17.43 13.46
C LYS A 102 17.85 17.42 14.31
N LYS A 103 17.77 16.85 15.53
CA LYS A 103 18.89 16.81 16.47
C LYS A 103 20.15 16.14 15.91
N TYR A 104 19.96 15.07 15.16
CA TYR A 104 21.06 14.27 14.60
C TYR A 104 21.18 14.37 13.07
N ASN A 105 20.38 15.23 12.42
CA ASN A 105 20.33 15.38 10.96
C ASN A 105 20.10 14.05 10.23
N ILE A 106 19.03 13.33 10.65
CA ILE A 106 18.69 12.02 10.12
C ILE A 106 17.63 12.17 9.01
N GLU A 107 17.99 11.80 7.78
CA GLU A 107 17.10 11.75 6.62
C GLU A 107 16.94 10.32 6.10
N THR A 108 17.98 9.50 6.24
CA THR A 108 18.06 8.15 5.67
C THR A 108 18.28 7.10 6.75
N ILE A 109 18.07 5.82 6.39
CA ILE A 109 18.42 4.69 7.28
C ILE A 109 19.93 4.67 7.53
N SER A 110 20.76 5.01 6.55
CA SER A 110 22.21 5.15 6.77
C SER A 110 22.57 6.25 7.78
N ASP A 111 21.83 7.34 7.84
CA ASP A 111 22.03 8.37 8.86
C ASP A 111 21.66 7.86 10.25
N LEU A 112 20.53 7.16 10.37
CA LEU A 112 20.10 6.53 11.62
C LEU A 112 21.18 5.59 12.16
N CYS A 113 21.85 4.83 11.30
CA CYS A 113 22.91 3.90 11.70
C CYS A 113 24.04 4.57 12.46
N LYS A 114 24.38 5.84 12.13
CA LYS A 114 25.46 6.59 12.78
C LYS A 114 25.22 6.82 14.28
N VAL A 115 23.95 6.87 14.68
CA VAL A 115 23.54 7.15 16.07
C VAL A 115 22.83 5.97 16.74
N SER A 116 22.59 4.87 16.01
CA SER A 116 21.76 3.75 16.42
C SER A 116 22.16 3.09 17.75
N LYS A 117 23.46 3.14 18.10
CA LYS A 117 23.99 2.58 19.38
C LYS A 117 23.43 3.20 20.65
N GLN A 118 22.74 4.33 20.56
CA GLN A 118 22.15 5.00 21.71
C GLN A 118 20.62 5.00 21.66
N LEU A 119 20.02 4.40 20.62
CA LEU A 119 18.60 4.43 20.37
C LEU A 119 17.91 3.15 20.84
N THR A 120 16.63 3.30 21.19
CA THR A 120 15.68 2.21 21.48
C THR A 120 14.75 2.04 20.28
N PHE A 121 14.62 0.82 19.79
CA PHE A 121 13.75 0.46 18.68
C PHE A 121 12.56 -0.36 19.17
N SER A 122 11.36 0.03 18.83
CA SER A 122 10.12 -0.71 19.15
C SER A 122 9.41 -1.19 17.89
N PRO A 123 9.92 -2.26 17.28
CA PRO A 123 9.30 -2.88 16.11
C PRO A 123 8.11 -3.76 16.48
N THR A 124 7.32 -4.13 15.46
CA THR A 124 6.38 -5.24 15.56
C THR A 124 7.13 -6.59 15.64
N LEU A 125 6.51 -7.60 16.24
CA LEU A 125 7.07 -8.96 16.27
C LEU A 125 7.26 -9.49 14.85
N THR A 126 6.27 -9.25 13.96
CA THR A 126 6.36 -9.65 12.56
C THR A 126 7.57 -9.03 11.87
N PHE A 127 7.87 -7.75 12.10
CA PHE A 127 9.05 -7.09 11.53
C PHE A 127 10.35 -7.74 12.00
N MET A 128 10.41 -8.16 13.27
CA MET A 128 11.59 -8.78 13.85
C MET A 128 11.94 -10.15 13.26
N GLU A 129 10.94 -10.92 12.87
CA GLU A 129 11.10 -12.33 12.46
C GLU A 129 11.36 -12.49 10.96
N ARG A 130 11.07 -11.49 10.15
CA ARG A 130 11.11 -11.58 8.68
C ARG A 130 12.51 -11.31 8.13
N LYS A 131 12.88 -12.07 7.09
CA LYS A 131 14.12 -11.90 6.33
C LYS A 131 14.15 -10.63 5.49
N ASP A 132 12.99 -10.18 5.01
CA ASP A 132 12.78 -8.96 4.24
C ASP A 132 12.54 -7.72 5.13
N CYS A 133 12.69 -7.88 6.45
CA CYS A 133 12.60 -6.83 7.46
C CYS A 133 13.87 -6.81 8.33
N TRP A 134 13.75 -6.95 9.67
CA TRP A 134 14.86 -6.78 10.59
C TRP A 134 16.08 -7.67 10.31
N LEU A 135 15.84 -8.96 10.06
CA LEU A 135 16.93 -9.93 9.84
C LEU A 135 17.77 -9.61 8.60
N GLY A 136 17.15 -9.07 7.55
CA GLY A 136 17.86 -8.61 6.35
C GLY A 136 18.40 -7.20 6.49
N LEU A 137 17.66 -6.30 7.15
CA LEU A 137 18.06 -4.92 7.38
C LEU A 137 19.43 -4.83 8.07
N GLN A 138 19.64 -5.68 9.10
CA GLN A 138 20.93 -5.76 9.80
C GLN A 138 22.12 -6.22 8.91
N LYS A 139 21.84 -6.92 7.82
CA LYS A 139 22.86 -7.35 6.85
C LYS A 139 23.15 -6.25 5.82
N SER A 140 22.12 -5.48 5.45
CA SER A 140 22.21 -4.42 4.44
C SER A 140 22.70 -3.11 5.02
N TYR A 141 22.39 -2.83 6.29
CA TYR A 141 22.75 -1.62 7.01
C TYR A 141 23.58 -1.93 8.24
N PRO A 142 24.62 -1.12 8.56
CA PRO A 142 25.44 -1.31 9.77
C PRO A 142 24.71 -0.81 11.03
N ILE A 143 23.45 -1.20 11.19
CA ILE A 143 22.57 -0.78 12.27
C ILE A 143 22.89 -1.56 13.56
N GLN A 144 23.10 -0.85 14.67
CA GLN A 144 23.43 -1.43 15.97
C GLN A 144 22.60 -0.76 17.06
N ILE A 145 21.35 -1.18 17.17
CA ILE A 145 20.40 -0.63 18.15
C ILE A 145 20.81 -1.02 19.58
N LYS A 146 20.71 -0.07 20.51
CA LYS A 146 21.03 -0.28 21.93
C LYS A 146 20.04 -1.21 22.61
N ASN A 147 18.75 -0.91 22.47
CA ASN A 147 17.66 -1.69 23.05
C ASN A 147 16.61 -1.97 21.99
N ILE A 148 16.05 -3.18 22.00
CA ILE A 148 14.92 -3.55 21.14
C ILE A 148 13.80 -4.03 22.07
N ILE A 149 12.64 -3.36 22.00
CA ILE A 149 11.46 -3.65 22.81
C ILE A 149 10.26 -3.73 21.86
N PRO A 150 9.90 -4.92 21.37
CA PRO A 150 8.81 -5.07 20.41
C PRO A 150 7.47 -4.60 20.99
N ILE A 151 6.72 -3.86 20.16
CA ILE A 151 5.36 -3.39 20.47
C ILE A 151 4.48 -3.59 19.23
N ASP A 152 3.53 -4.52 19.28
CA ASP A 152 2.65 -4.80 18.16
C ASP A 152 1.54 -3.75 18.02
N GLY A 153 1.14 -3.54 16.76
CA GLY A 153 0.02 -2.67 16.41
C GLY A 153 0.30 -1.18 16.62
N SER A 154 -0.79 -0.41 16.72
CA SER A 154 -0.74 1.06 16.84
C SER A 154 -0.10 1.60 18.14
N PRO A 155 -0.05 0.89 19.29
CA PRO A 155 0.62 1.39 20.48
C PRO A 155 2.08 1.78 20.30
N ARG A 156 2.82 1.19 19.33
CA ARG A 156 4.21 1.59 19.05
C ARG A 156 4.35 3.06 18.63
N TYR A 157 3.33 3.62 17.96
CA TYR A 157 3.30 5.04 17.60
C TYR A 157 3.18 5.95 18.83
N THR A 158 2.36 5.53 19.80
CA THR A 158 2.24 6.25 21.08
C THR A 158 3.55 6.17 21.87
N ALA A 159 4.19 5.00 21.93
CA ALA A 159 5.48 4.83 22.58
C ALA A 159 6.56 5.74 21.97
N LEU A 160 6.57 5.91 20.65
CA LEU A 160 7.48 6.83 19.97
C LEU A 160 7.23 8.28 20.39
N THR A 161 5.98 8.73 20.35
CA THR A 161 5.61 10.13 20.68
C THR A 161 5.71 10.43 22.18
N SER A 162 5.62 9.42 23.05
CA SER A 162 5.89 9.54 24.49
C SER A 162 7.36 9.41 24.84
N HIS A 163 8.24 9.27 23.83
CA HIS A 163 9.68 9.08 23.99
C HIS A 163 10.10 7.84 24.82
N GLU A 164 9.25 6.82 24.84
CA GLU A 164 9.57 5.50 25.40
C GLU A 164 10.47 4.69 24.46
N CYS A 165 10.44 5.01 23.18
CA CYS A 165 11.36 4.53 22.16
C CYS A 165 11.73 5.65 21.19
N ASP A 166 12.74 5.42 20.35
CA ASP A 166 13.27 6.39 19.40
C ASP A 166 12.95 6.07 17.95
N VAL A 167 12.71 4.78 17.65
CA VAL A 167 12.49 4.26 16.30
C VAL A 167 11.36 3.23 16.34
N ILE A 168 10.53 3.21 15.31
CA ILE A 168 9.54 2.15 15.05
C ILE A 168 9.63 1.68 13.60
N ASP A 169 9.15 0.47 13.32
CA ASP A 169 8.76 0.08 11.97
C ASP A 169 7.40 0.67 11.61
N ALA A 170 7.18 0.94 10.35
CA ALA A 170 5.92 1.44 9.81
C ALA A 170 5.73 0.96 8.37
N TYR A 171 4.53 1.10 7.85
CA TYR A 171 4.29 1.08 6.41
C TYR A 171 4.28 2.51 5.88
N SER A 172 4.80 2.71 4.68
CA SER A 172 4.92 4.03 4.06
C SER A 172 3.58 4.75 3.85
N THR A 173 2.46 4.04 3.90
CA THR A 173 1.10 4.58 3.77
C THR A 173 0.30 4.58 5.08
N ASP A 174 0.93 4.34 6.24
CA ASP A 174 0.24 4.35 7.53
C ASP A 174 -0.32 5.74 7.87
N GLY A 175 -1.62 5.83 8.16
CA GLY A 175 -2.28 7.09 8.54
C GLY A 175 -1.76 7.70 9.84
N LEU A 176 -1.23 6.87 10.75
CA LEU A 176 -0.62 7.30 12.01
C LEU A 176 0.67 8.12 11.80
N LEU A 177 1.37 7.93 10.67
CA LEU A 177 2.52 8.78 10.31
C LEU A 177 2.11 10.25 10.20
N LYS A 178 0.94 10.51 9.59
CA LYS A 178 0.34 11.85 9.50
C LYS A 178 -0.18 12.35 10.85
N LYS A 179 -0.92 11.50 11.57
CA LYS A 179 -1.49 11.84 12.88
C LYS A 179 -0.45 12.37 13.86
N PHE A 180 0.68 11.70 13.93
CA PHE A 180 1.76 12.03 14.86
C PHE A 180 2.89 12.88 14.24
N ASP A 181 2.73 13.31 13.00
CA ASP A 181 3.69 14.15 12.27
C ASP A 181 5.12 13.57 12.29
N LEU A 182 5.25 12.27 12.05
CA LEU A 182 6.52 11.55 12.14
C LEU A 182 7.40 11.75 10.91
N LYS A 183 8.70 11.54 11.10
CA LYS A 183 9.69 11.48 10.02
C LYS A 183 9.86 10.04 9.55
N VAL A 184 9.44 9.77 8.32
CA VAL A 184 9.75 8.54 7.60
C VAL A 184 11.18 8.62 7.06
N LEU A 185 11.98 7.58 7.26
CA LEU A 185 13.35 7.51 6.79
C LEU A 185 13.43 6.96 5.37
N LYS A 186 14.25 7.61 4.55
CA LYS A 186 14.52 7.11 3.20
C LYS A 186 15.39 5.85 3.27
N ASP A 187 14.98 4.81 2.58
CA ASP A 187 15.78 3.61 2.34
C ASP A 187 16.79 3.89 1.21
N ASP A 188 17.96 4.39 1.57
CA ASP A 188 19.00 4.83 0.65
C ASP A 188 19.84 3.68 0.06
N ARG A 189 19.55 2.43 0.45
CA ARG A 189 20.15 1.22 -0.12
C ARG A 189 19.17 0.33 -0.85
N SER A 190 17.90 0.77 -0.99
CA SER A 190 16.83 0.00 -1.64
C SER A 190 16.73 -1.43 -1.10
N PHE A 191 16.75 -1.57 0.23
CA PHE A 191 16.68 -2.86 0.89
C PHE A 191 15.26 -3.40 0.95
N PHE A 192 14.28 -2.52 1.27
CA PHE A 192 12.90 -2.96 1.38
C PHE A 192 12.31 -3.30 0.01
N LEU A 193 11.54 -4.39 -0.02
CA LEU A 193 10.90 -4.86 -1.24
C LEU A 193 9.88 -3.85 -1.77
N PRO A 194 9.67 -3.81 -3.09
CA PRO A 194 8.57 -3.05 -3.66
C PRO A 194 7.23 -3.74 -3.37
N TYR A 195 6.30 -2.99 -2.78
CA TYR A 195 4.92 -3.39 -2.52
C TYR A 195 3.96 -2.47 -3.27
N HIS A 196 4.11 -2.40 -4.59
CA HIS A 196 3.17 -1.66 -5.43
C HIS A 196 1.82 -2.35 -5.45
N ALA A 197 0.75 -1.59 -5.19
CA ALA A 197 -0.60 -2.10 -5.30
C ALA A 197 -0.95 -2.33 -6.77
N ILE A 198 -1.44 -3.52 -7.09
CA ILE A 198 -1.79 -3.94 -8.44
C ILE A 198 -3.19 -4.54 -8.47
N PRO A 199 -4.08 -4.09 -9.36
CA PRO A 199 -5.35 -4.78 -9.63
C PRO A 199 -5.09 -6.06 -10.42
N ILE A 200 -5.81 -7.11 -10.06
CA ILE A 200 -5.76 -8.43 -10.69
C ILE A 200 -7.17 -8.80 -11.10
N ILE A 201 -7.34 -9.21 -12.35
CA ILE A 201 -8.63 -9.60 -12.93
C ILE A 201 -8.57 -11.01 -13.49
N ASN A 202 -9.71 -11.67 -13.52
CA ASN A 202 -9.85 -12.94 -14.24
C ASN A 202 -10.08 -12.72 -15.75
N GLU A 203 -9.85 -13.76 -16.55
CA GLU A 203 -10.01 -13.69 -18.02
C GLU A 203 -11.44 -13.35 -18.44
N ARG A 204 -12.45 -13.59 -17.60
CA ARG A 204 -13.84 -13.25 -17.91
C ARG A 204 -14.01 -11.75 -18.07
N ILE A 205 -13.40 -10.96 -17.18
CA ILE A 205 -13.43 -9.49 -17.27
C ILE A 205 -12.81 -9.00 -18.56
N GLU A 206 -11.66 -9.56 -18.99
CA GLU A 206 -11.05 -9.17 -20.26
C GLU A 206 -11.95 -9.44 -21.47
N LYS A 207 -12.72 -10.53 -21.42
CA LYS A 207 -13.55 -10.98 -22.55
C LYS A 207 -14.92 -10.31 -22.59
N GLU A 208 -15.55 -10.16 -21.43
CA GLU A 208 -16.94 -9.70 -21.33
C GLU A 208 -17.06 -8.20 -21.06
N PHE A 209 -16.05 -7.62 -20.38
CA PHE A 209 -16.05 -6.21 -19.94
C PHE A 209 -14.69 -5.52 -20.21
N PRO A 210 -14.19 -5.55 -21.45
CA PRO A 210 -12.84 -5.02 -21.77
C PRO A 210 -12.68 -3.52 -21.45
N GLU A 211 -13.78 -2.77 -21.39
CA GLU A 211 -13.80 -1.35 -21.03
C GLU A 211 -13.39 -1.08 -19.57
N ILE A 212 -13.47 -2.07 -18.67
CA ILE A 212 -13.08 -1.93 -17.27
C ILE A 212 -11.57 -1.71 -17.14
N ILE A 213 -10.77 -2.34 -17.97
CA ILE A 213 -9.29 -2.27 -17.89
C ILE A 213 -8.78 -0.82 -17.98
N PRO A 214 -9.09 -0.04 -19.03
CA PRO A 214 -8.64 1.36 -19.09
C PRO A 214 -9.28 2.24 -18.01
N ILE A 215 -10.48 1.90 -17.50
CA ILE A 215 -11.11 2.61 -16.40
C ILE A 215 -10.28 2.41 -15.12
N VAL A 216 -9.96 1.18 -14.77
CA VAL A 216 -9.18 0.84 -13.55
C VAL A 216 -7.77 1.43 -13.62
N ASN A 217 -7.11 1.36 -14.77
CA ASN A 217 -5.76 1.91 -14.96
C ASN A 217 -5.68 3.44 -14.77
N GLN A 218 -6.83 4.16 -14.80
CA GLN A 218 -6.82 5.60 -14.50
C GLN A 218 -6.47 5.91 -13.05
N LEU A 219 -6.71 4.97 -12.10
CA LEU A 219 -6.39 5.18 -10.68
C LEU A 219 -4.92 5.53 -10.45
N GLN A 220 -4.02 5.01 -11.27
CA GLN A 220 -2.58 5.32 -11.20
C GLN A 220 -2.29 6.83 -11.20
N LYS A 221 -3.12 7.64 -11.89
CA LYS A 221 -2.92 9.09 -12.00
C LYS A 221 -3.32 9.87 -10.76
N TYR A 222 -4.11 9.27 -9.89
CA TYR A 222 -4.73 9.94 -8.74
C TYR A 222 -4.19 9.45 -7.40
N LEU A 223 -3.49 8.31 -7.39
CA LEU A 223 -2.93 7.72 -6.19
C LEU A 223 -1.41 7.91 -6.12
N ASN A 224 -0.94 8.22 -4.94
CA ASN A 224 0.45 8.20 -4.51
C ASN A 224 0.50 7.94 -3.01
N GLU A 225 1.68 7.85 -2.43
CA GLU A 225 1.86 7.56 -1.01
C GLU A 225 1.17 8.60 -0.12
N ASP A 226 1.29 9.89 -0.42
CA ASP A 226 0.69 10.97 0.39
C ASP A 226 -0.84 10.90 0.38
N VAL A 227 -1.44 10.62 -0.77
CA VAL A 227 -2.89 10.42 -0.90
C VAL A 227 -3.33 9.21 -0.07
N MET A 228 -2.59 8.10 -0.13
CA MET A 228 -2.92 6.91 0.64
C MET A 228 -2.76 7.11 2.14
N VAL A 229 -1.73 7.84 2.58
CA VAL A 229 -1.57 8.24 4.00
C VAL A 229 -2.78 9.06 4.46
N ASP A 230 -3.24 10.03 3.64
CA ASP A 230 -4.41 10.84 3.97
C ASP A 230 -5.69 10.02 4.07
N LEU A 231 -5.94 9.16 3.10
CA LEU A 231 -7.10 8.28 3.07
C LEU A 231 -7.13 7.31 4.25
N ASN A 232 -6.00 6.67 4.54
CA ASN A 232 -5.89 5.76 5.69
C ASN A 232 -6.07 6.53 7.01
N TYR A 233 -5.52 7.73 7.15
CA TYR A 233 -5.73 8.59 8.32
C TYR A 233 -7.23 8.92 8.53
N ARG A 234 -7.93 9.27 7.47
CA ARG A 234 -9.36 9.60 7.53
C ARG A 234 -10.20 8.41 7.95
N VAL A 235 -9.92 7.23 7.40
CA VAL A 235 -10.65 5.99 7.72
C VAL A 235 -10.29 5.47 9.11
N ASP A 236 -8.99 5.31 9.39
CA ASP A 236 -8.54 4.59 10.59
C ASP A 236 -8.64 5.44 11.85
N GLU A 237 -8.39 6.76 11.72
CA GLU A 237 -8.30 7.67 12.86
C GLU A 237 -9.52 8.57 13.01
N LEU A 238 -10.01 9.17 11.93
CA LEU A 238 -11.19 10.03 11.97
C LEU A 238 -12.50 9.24 11.90
N LYS A 239 -12.41 7.93 11.62
CA LYS A 239 -13.58 7.04 11.48
C LYS A 239 -14.58 7.54 10.43
N GLU A 240 -14.07 8.21 9.40
CA GLU A 240 -14.90 8.66 8.30
C GLU A 240 -15.50 7.45 7.58
N ASN A 241 -16.79 7.53 7.27
CA ASN A 241 -17.45 6.51 6.50
C ASN A 241 -17.17 6.72 5.02
N MET A 242 -16.12 6.08 4.52
CA MET A 242 -15.66 6.20 3.14
C MET A 242 -16.78 5.96 2.11
N ALA A 243 -17.69 5.01 2.36
CA ALA A 243 -18.82 4.76 1.47
C ALA A 243 -19.69 6.02 1.29
N ARG A 244 -20.03 6.70 2.40
CA ARG A 244 -20.85 7.91 2.38
C ARG A 244 -20.09 9.10 1.79
N ASP A 245 -18.80 9.24 2.08
CA ASP A 245 -18.00 10.37 1.62
C ASP A 245 -17.62 10.27 0.15
N ILE A 246 -17.43 9.03 -0.35
CA ILE A 246 -17.28 8.77 -1.78
C ILE A 246 -18.63 8.95 -2.50
N GLU A 247 -19.75 8.60 -1.89
CA GLU A 247 -21.08 8.86 -2.44
C GLU A 247 -21.37 10.35 -2.55
N ALA A 248 -21.00 11.15 -1.54
CA ALA A 248 -21.04 12.61 -1.61
C ALA A 248 -20.06 13.15 -2.68
N GLY A 249 -18.91 12.53 -2.86
CA GLY A 249 -17.99 12.79 -3.95
C GLY A 249 -18.59 12.44 -5.32
N ARG A 250 -19.34 11.35 -5.44
CA ARG A 250 -20.08 10.97 -6.64
C ARG A 250 -21.13 12.01 -7.00
N GLU A 251 -21.96 12.45 -6.04
CA GLU A 251 -22.95 13.50 -6.25
C GLU A 251 -22.29 14.82 -6.70
N TYR A 252 -21.14 15.17 -6.13
CA TYR A 252 -20.34 16.33 -6.57
C TYR A 252 -19.84 16.19 -8.01
N TRP A 253 -19.34 15.00 -8.39
CA TRP A 253 -18.91 14.73 -9.76
C TRP A 253 -20.06 14.65 -10.75
N GLU A 254 -21.19 14.06 -10.38
CA GLU A 254 -22.41 14.02 -11.18
C GLU A 254 -23.00 15.41 -11.41
N SER A 255 -23.02 16.27 -10.38
CA SER A 255 -23.44 17.66 -10.52
C SER A 255 -22.55 18.44 -11.50
N ARG A 256 -21.21 18.25 -11.41
CA ARG A 256 -20.28 18.87 -12.37
C ARG A 256 -20.35 18.27 -13.78
N ARG A 257 -20.70 17.00 -13.89
CA ARG A 257 -20.94 16.35 -15.19
C ARG A 257 -22.19 16.92 -15.85
N ALA A 258 -23.25 17.13 -15.09
CA ALA A 258 -24.48 17.78 -15.58
C ALA A 258 -24.23 19.24 -16.02
N GLU A 259 -23.39 19.99 -15.33
CA GLU A 259 -22.96 21.34 -15.73
C GLU A 259 -22.09 21.35 -17.00
N LYS A 260 -21.29 20.30 -17.25
CA LYS A 260 -20.45 20.16 -18.46
C LYS A 260 -21.17 19.58 -19.68
N THR A 261 -22.35 18.96 -19.52
CA THR A 261 -23.13 18.41 -20.64
C THR A 261 -23.75 19.50 -21.50
N VAL A 262 -23.67 20.78 -21.12
CA VAL A 262 -24.07 21.94 -21.94
C VAL A 262 -22.93 22.45 -22.85
N GLY A 263 -21.71 21.94 -22.73
CA GLY A 263 -20.59 22.30 -23.62
C GLY A 263 -19.42 21.36 -23.52
N GLN A 264 -19.22 20.57 -24.55
CA GLN A 264 -18.08 19.71 -24.85
C GLN A 264 -17.96 18.39 -24.06
N ARG A 265 -18.20 17.28 -24.80
CA ARG A 265 -17.66 15.97 -24.47
C ARG A 265 -16.12 16.05 -24.51
N ILE A 266 -15.50 15.94 -23.36
CA ILE A 266 -14.08 15.63 -23.28
C ILE A 266 -14.00 14.10 -23.28
N PRO A 267 -13.25 13.47 -24.20
CA PRO A 267 -12.96 12.04 -24.08
C PRO A 267 -12.14 11.86 -22.78
N VAL A 268 -12.65 11.04 -21.89
CA VAL A 268 -11.97 10.58 -20.68
C VAL A 268 -11.20 9.35 -21.06
#